data_6821a56604137257ca22e384ed77ac97
#
_entry.id   6821a56604137257ca22e384ed77ac97
#
_cell.length_a   1.000
_cell.length_b   1.000
_cell.length_c   1.000
_cell.angle_alpha   90.00
_cell.angle_beta   90.00
_cell.angle_gamma   90.00
#
_symmetry.space_group_name_H-M   'P 1'
#
loop_
_entity.id
_entity.type
_entity.pdbx_description
1 polymer ?
#
loop_
_entity_poly.entity_id
_entity_poly.type
_entity_poly.pdbx_seq_one_letter_code
_entity_poly.pdbx_strand_id
1 'polypeptide(L)'
;MAATLVVALAIPVIQSAPANAKRDFSKVTSAGQAGGLAGLEAECRNEGQLNVIALPHYWANYGEMIDGFKKRYGVKIDEANPEGSSQEEIDAAVTLKGTKRSPDVFDLGLAVAGKYLNTGTYAPYKVRTWNYLQGASKVDPTAQITPNYSGTMTIGYSGALGTITKLDDLLDPKFKGKIALNGDPLGSSAAMNGIYMINKALGGTFDDVSKAVAFFKKLKDAGNFINVNPTQATIASGQTPVVIDNGYLQAGVVKEMAKIGKVWKMYTPASVGSTYNSAVSAWAPHPACARLWMEYTLGEVGADVWAQGGATPTLWVHLLKTKRASAAAIASIGKSKIVAEAATAAQTAAARAYLKTAWPAAVGTN
;
A
#
# COMPACT_ATOMS: atom_id res chain seq x y z
N MET A 1 -35.47 70.71 37.97
CA MET A 1 -35.47 69.26 38.21
C MET A 1 -34.71 68.63 37.07
N ALA A 2 -33.45 68.17 37.33
CA ALA A 2 -32.64 67.51 36.34
C ALA A 2 -32.71 65.97 36.60
N ALA A 3 -33.18 65.24 35.62
CA ALA A 3 -33.28 63.78 35.68
C ALA A 3 -31.93 63.17 35.19
N THR A 4 -31.20 62.45 36.04
CA THR A 4 -29.94 61.75 35.76
C THR A 4 -30.27 60.35 35.19
N LEU A 5 -29.96 60.17 33.93
CA LEU A 5 -30.12 58.85 33.28
C LEU A 5 -28.88 57.94 33.60
N VAL A 6 -29.11 56.89 34.36
CA VAL A 6 -28.09 55.87 34.63
C VAL A 6 -28.15 54.82 33.52
N VAL A 7 -27.13 54.77 32.68
CA VAL A 7 -26.96 53.72 31.67
C VAL A 7 -26.17 52.56 32.30
N ALA A 8 -26.85 51.46 32.54
CA ALA A 8 -26.20 50.21 32.98
C ALA A 8 -25.52 49.51 31.78
N LEU A 9 -24.18 49.48 31.75
CA LEU A 9 -23.41 48.69 30.78
C LEU A 9 -23.47 47.22 31.18
N ALA A 10 -24.17 46.41 30.40
CA ALA A 10 -24.13 44.96 30.52
C ALA A 10 -22.80 44.43 29.93
N ILE A 11 -21.94 43.95 30.81
CA ILE A 11 -20.71 43.23 30.41
C ILE A 11 -21.13 41.84 29.94
N PRO A 12 -20.79 41.41 28.70
CA PRO A 12 -21.06 40.03 28.29
C PRO A 12 -20.18 39.07 29.10
N VAL A 13 -20.83 38.19 29.85
CA VAL A 13 -20.15 37.05 30.48
C VAL A 13 -19.72 36.12 29.35
N ILE A 14 -18.41 36.10 29.04
CA ILE A 14 -17.82 35.11 28.18
C ILE A 14 -17.87 33.79 28.97
N GLN A 15 -18.87 32.96 28.67
CA GLN A 15 -18.91 31.60 29.15
C GLN A 15 -17.70 30.86 28.58
N SER A 16 -16.65 30.65 29.39
CA SER A 16 -15.57 29.74 29.08
C SER A 16 -16.17 28.33 28.85
N ALA A 17 -15.98 27.79 27.67
CA ALA A 17 -16.35 26.41 27.37
C ALA A 17 -15.72 25.49 28.44
N PRO A 18 -16.42 24.40 28.87
CA PRO A 18 -15.91 23.50 29.89
C PRO A 18 -14.56 22.93 29.42
N ALA A 19 -13.51 23.26 30.18
CA ALA A 19 -12.22 22.63 30.04
C ALA A 19 -12.39 21.14 30.36
N ASN A 20 -11.91 20.24 29.44
CA ASN A 20 -11.75 18.79 29.59
C ASN A 20 -12.89 17.85 29.16
N ALA A 21 -13.52 18.06 28.01
CA ALA A 21 -13.98 16.87 27.28
C ALA A 21 -12.77 16.21 26.61
N LYS A 22 -12.40 14.98 27.03
CA LYS A 22 -11.32 14.22 26.43
C LYS A 22 -11.60 14.11 24.90
N ARG A 23 -10.66 14.59 24.07
CA ARG A 23 -10.83 14.59 22.60
C ARG A 23 -11.03 13.14 22.12
N ASP A 24 -12.06 12.95 21.30
CA ASP A 24 -12.32 11.68 20.64
C ASP A 24 -11.46 11.60 19.36
N PHE A 25 -10.31 10.93 19.45
CA PHE A 25 -9.39 10.80 18.33
C PHE A 25 -9.92 9.93 17.20
N SER A 26 -10.96 9.11 17.42
CA SER A 26 -11.61 8.34 16.36
C SER A 26 -12.31 9.25 15.33
N LYS A 27 -12.70 10.45 15.72
CA LYS A 27 -13.41 11.44 14.89
C LYS A 27 -12.51 12.53 14.32
N VAL A 28 -11.22 12.52 14.65
CA VAL A 28 -10.26 13.52 14.15
C VAL A 28 -9.96 13.26 12.68
N THR A 29 -10.15 14.27 11.82
CA THR A 29 -9.95 14.17 10.36
C THR A 29 -8.72 14.90 9.86
N SER A 30 -7.96 15.57 10.73
CA SER A 30 -6.69 16.23 10.41
C SER A 30 -5.84 16.46 11.66
N ALA A 31 -4.53 16.63 11.47
CA ALA A 31 -3.64 16.98 12.59
C ALA A 31 -4.05 18.27 13.31
N GLY A 32 -4.60 19.27 12.61
CA GLY A 32 -5.08 20.50 13.24
C GLY A 32 -6.17 20.25 14.29
N GLN A 33 -7.13 19.37 13.99
CA GLN A 33 -8.16 18.95 14.94
C GLN A 33 -7.60 18.17 16.13
N ALA A 34 -6.47 17.49 15.95
CA ALA A 34 -5.79 16.75 17.00
C ALA A 34 -4.99 17.63 17.98
N GLY A 35 -4.86 18.93 17.73
CA GLY A 35 -3.93 19.81 18.44
C GLY A 35 -2.51 19.77 17.85
N GLY A 36 -2.41 19.54 16.56
CA GLY A 36 -1.15 19.39 15.81
C GLY A 36 -0.55 17.99 15.96
N LEU A 37 0.67 17.83 15.45
CA LEU A 37 1.41 16.58 15.66
C LEU A 37 1.65 16.29 17.13
N ALA A 38 1.93 17.31 17.95
CA ALA A 38 2.16 17.14 19.38
C ALA A 38 0.95 16.50 20.08
N GLY A 39 -0.28 16.87 19.69
CA GLY A 39 -1.48 16.27 20.24
C GLY A 39 -1.65 14.79 19.82
N LEU A 40 -1.32 14.45 18.55
CA LEU A 40 -1.29 13.06 18.10
C LEU A 40 -0.22 12.23 18.82
N GLU A 41 1.00 12.78 18.98
CA GLU A 41 2.10 12.12 19.67
C GLU A 41 1.77 11.84 21.14
N ALA A 42 1.21 12.82 21.84
CA ALA A 42 0.86 12.69 23.25
C ALA A 42 -0.18 11.57 23.44
N GLU A 43 -1.26 11.58 22.64
CA GLU A 43 -2.30 10.55 22.79
C GLU A 43 -1.84 9.18 22.27
N CYS A 44 -1.06 9.12 21.18
CA CYS A 44 -0.50 7.84 20.73
C CYS A 44 0.40 7.20 21.77
N ARG A 45 1.19 7.97 22.53
CA ARG A 45 1.93 7.44 23.70
C ARG A 45 1.03 6.92 24.80
N ASN A 46 -0.13 7.56 25.03
CA ASN A 46 -1.13 7.08 25.99
C ASN A 46 -1.79 5.77 25.50
N GLU A 47 -2.08 5.65 24.20
CA GLU A 47 -2.55 4.41 23.58
C GLU A 47 -1.49 3.31 23.65
N GLY A 48 -0.20 3.66 23.54
CA GLY A 48 0.97 2.82 23.74
C GLY A 48 1.25 1.79 22.65
N GLN A 49 0.36 1.64 21.67
CA GLN A 49 0.45 0.60 20.65
C GLN A 49 -0.15 1.07 19.31
N LEU A 50 0.34 0.48 18.21
CA LEU A 50 -0.24 0.53 16.87
C LEU A 50 -0.32 -0.89 16.33
N ASN A 51 -1.46 -1.29 15.77
CA ASN A 51 -1.63 -2.56 15.10
C ASN A 51 -1.53 -2.35 13.59
N VAL A 52 -0.54 -2.96 12.98
CA VAL A 52 -0.37 -2.99 11.52
C VAL A 52 -0.64 -4.40 10.99
N ILE A 53 -0.96 -4.49 9.70
CA ILE A 53 -1.24 -5.76 9.04
C ILE A 53 -0.66 -5.73 7.62
N ALA A 54 -0.22 -6.88 7.12
CA ALA A 54 0.29 -7.07 5.76
C ALA A 54 1.47 -6.13 5.39
N LEU A 55 2.39 -5.90 6.34
CA LEU A 55 3.58 -5.07 6.16
C LEU A 55 4.87 -5.89 6.38
N PRO A 56 5.25 -6.80 5.47
CA PRO A 56 6.50 -7.54 5.61
C PRO A 56 7.70 -6.58 5.57
N HIS A 57 8.69 -6.81 6.41
CA HIS A 57 9.83 -5.91 6.57
C HIS A 57 10.61 -5.66 5.26
N TYR A 58 10.64 -6.63 4.35
CA TYR A 58 11.35 -6.51 3.07
C TYR A 58 10.54 -5.82 1.95
N TRP A 59 9.25 -5.53 2.16
CA TRP A 59 8.43 -4.78 1.21
C TRP A 59 8.67 -3.28 1.34
N ALA A 60 9.11 -2.62 0.26
CA ALA A 60 9.26 -1.17 0.18
C ALA A 60 9.90 -0.53 1.45
N ASN A 61 10.82 -1.24 2.12
CA ASN A 61 11.45 -0.86 3.40
C ASN A 61 10.48 -0.72 4.59
N TYR A 62 9.39 -1.50 4.66
CA TYR A 62 8.52 -1.44 5.83
C TYR A 62 9.22 -1.76 7.14
N GLY A 63 10.27 -2.59 7.15
CA GLY A 63 11.10 -2.82 8.33
C GLY A 63 11.70 -1.52 8.88
N GLU A 64 12.34 -0.73 8.02
CA GLU A 64 12.89 0.59 8.38
C GLU A 64 11.79 1.58 8.79
N MET A 65 10.61 1.50 8.16
CA MET A 65 9.46 2.33 8.48
C MET A 65 8.94 2.04 9.89
N ILE A 66 8.75 0.77 10.22
CA ILE A 66 8.26 0.27 11.50
C ILE A 66 9.26 0.61 12.61
N ASP A 67 10.53 0.31 12.42
CA ASP A 67 11.57 0.57 13.41
C ASP A 67 11.80 2.06 13.64
N GLY A 68 11.72 2.86 12.57
CA GLY A 68 11.80 4.31 12.64
C GLY A 68 10.64 4.92 13.44
N PHE A 69 9.42 4.42 13.26
CA PHE A 69 8.24 4.84 14.02
C PHE A 69 8.36 4.45 15.51
N LYS A 70 8.70 3.19 15.79
CA LYS A 70 8.97 2.70 17.16
C LYS A 70 9.99 3.58 17.88
N LYS A 71 11.14 3.81 17.22
CA LYS A 71 12.24 4.61 17.78
C LYS A 71 11.83 6.06 18.06
N ARG A 72 11.07 6.66 17.13
CA ARG A 72 10.70 8.08 17.22
C ARG A 72 9.64 8.34 18.28
N TYR A 73 8.65 7.47 18.40
CA TYR A 73 7.46 7.74 19.22
C TYR A 73 7.39 6.91 20.51
N GLY A 74 8.22 5.88 20.65
CA GLY A 74 8.30 5.07 21.88
C GLY A 74 7.08 4.18 22.10
N VAL A 75 6.39 3.73 21.02
CA VAL A 75 5.19 2.89 21.10
C VAL A 75 5.48 1.49 20.55
N LYS A 76 4.68 0.51 20.96
CA LYS A 76 4.73 -0.83 20.39
C LYS A 76 4.07 -0.83 19.01
N ILE A 77 4.55 -1.69 18.12
CA ILE A 77 3.83 -2.06 16.89
C ILE A 77 3.54 -3.56 16.96
N ASP A 78 2.27 -3.91 16.82
CA ASP A 78 1.81 -5.28 16.65
C ASP A 78 1.65 -5.57 15.16
N GLU A 79 2.36 -6.57 14.66
CA GLU A 79 2.50 -6.87 13.23
C GLU A 79 1.75 -8.17 12.93
N ALA A 80 0.54 -8.06 12.36
CA ALA A 80 -0.30 -9.20 12.03
C ALA A 80 -0.14 -9.60 10.55
N ASN A 81 -0.19 -10.89 10.26
CA ASN A 81 -0.23 -11.46 8.91
C ASN A 81 0.66 -10.71 7.90
N PRO A 82 1.99 -10.67 8.09
CA PRO A 82 2.86 -9.82 7.29
C PRO A 82 2.77 -10.09 5.77
N GLU A 83 2.53 -11.32 5.36
CA GLU A 83 2.39 -11.71 3.95
C GLU A 83 0.94 -11.63 3.43
N GLY A 84 0.05 -10.96 4.17
CA GLY A 84 -1.37 -10.83 3.84
C GLY A 84 -1.62 -10.02 2.56
N SER A 85 -2.72 -10.35 1.89
CA SER A 85 -3.22 -9.59 0.75
C SER A 85 -4.08 -8.41 1.20
N SER A 86 -4.28 -7.43 0.33
CA SER A 86 -5.17 -6.28 0.59
C SER A 86 -6.59 -6.69 0.98
N GLN A 87 -7.10 -7.83 0.51
CA GLN A 87 -8.43 -8.31 0.91
C GLN A 87 -8.40 -8.86 2.33
N GLU A 88 -7.35 -9.62 2.70
CA GLU A 88 -7.20 -10.16 4.05
C GLU A 88 -7.05 -9.07 5.11
N GLU A 89 -6.46 -7.90 4.77
CA GLU A 89 -6.45 -6.75 5.67
C GLU A 89 -7.86 -6.28 6.03
N ILE A 90 -8.73 -6.16 5.04
CA ILE A 90 -10.13 -5.77 5.24
C ILE A 90 -10.90 -6.85 6.02
N ASP A 91 -10.73 -8.11 5.65
CA ASP A 91 -11.40 -9.25 6.29
C ASP A 91 -11.00 -9.36 7.78
N ALA A 92 -9.73 -9.13 8.09
CA ALA A 92 -9.23 -9.07 9.46
C ALA A 92 -9.88 -7.92 10.25
N ALA A 93 -9.99 -6.72 9.66
CA ALA A 93 -10.61 -5.58 10.32
C ALA A 93 -12.10 -5.80 10.59
N VAL A 94 -12.82 -6.41 9.65
CA VAL A 94 -14.24 -6.78 9.82
C VAL A 94 -14.41 -7.85 10.92
N THR A 95 -13.59 -8.90 10.88
CA THR A 95 -13.64 -10.03 11.82
C THR A 95 -13.27 -9.60 13.25
N LEU A 96 -12.27 -8.70 13.39
CA LEU A 96 -11.74 -8.27 14.67
C LEU A 96 -12.36 -6.96 15.18
N LYS A 97 -13.39 -6.45 14.49
CA LYS A 97 -14.08 -5.21 14.85
C LYS A 97 -14.47 -5.19 16.33
N GLY A 98 -14.14 -4.09 17.01
CA GLY A 98 -14.43 -3.88 18.43
C GLY A 98 -13.48 -4.61 19.39
N THR A 99 -12.47 -5.31 18.90
CA THR A 99 -11.42 -5.91 19.71
C THR A 99 -10.15 -5.05 19.71
N LYS A 100 -9.28 -5.26 20.71
CA LYS A 100 -7.96 -4.60 20.78
C LYS A 100 -6.97 -5.10 19.69
N ARG A 101 -7.31 -6.16 18.96
CA ARG A 101 -6.48 -6.76 17.92
C ARG A 101 -6.86 -6.32 16.52
N SER A 102 -7.92 -5.50 16.37
CA SER A 102 -8.31 -4.96 15.08
C SER A 102 -7.15 -4.15 14.47
N PRO A 103 -6.87 -4.24 13.16
CA PRO A 103 -5.92 -3.37 12.49
C PRO A 103 -6.29 -1.89 12.68
N ASP A 104 -5.29 -1.06 12.97
CA ASP A 104 -5.44 0.39 13.08
C ASP A 104 -5.35 1.08 11.72
N VAL A 105 -4.51 0.53 10.83
CA VAL A 105 -4.18 1.10 9.52
C VAL A 105 -4.12 0.01 8.47
N PHE A 106 -4.29 0.43 7.21
CA PHE A 106 -4.23 -0.42 6.03
C PHE A 106 -3.19 0.08 5.04
N ASP A 107 -2.65 -0.85 4.24
CA ASP A 107 -1.80 -0.59 3.06
C ASP A 107 -2.35 -1.33 1.83
N LEU A 108 -3.35 -0.75 1.20
CA LEU A 108 -4.20 -1.41 0.21
C LEU A 108 -3.83 -1.01 -1.22
N GLY A 109 -3.70 -1.98 -2.09
CA GLY A 109 -3.74 -1.71 -3.52
C GLY A 109 -5.09 -1.10 -3.93
N LEU A 110 -5.05 -0.12 -4.86
CA LEU A 110 -6.24 0.65 -5.28
C LEU A 110 -7.40 -0.25 -5.73
N ALA A 111 -7.08 -1.38 -6.35
CA ALA A 111 -8.07 -2.35 -6.82
C ALA A 111 -8.94 -2.95 -5.69
N VAL A 112 -8.44 -3.05 -4.46
CA VAL A 112 -9.20 -3.45 -3.27
C VAL A 112 -9.72 -2.23 -2.53
N ALA A 113 -8.87 -1.24 -2.27
CA ALA A 113 -9.23 -0.02 -1.52
C ALA A 113 -10.51 0.65 -2.05
N GLY A 114 -10.63 0.77 -3.37
CA GLY A 114 -11.78 1.42 -4.03
C GLY A 114 -13.13 0.76 -3.76
N LYS A 115 -13.17 -0.56 -3.49
CA LYS A 115 -14.43 -1.28 -3.21
C LYS A 115 -15.08 -0.85 -1.90
N TYR A 116 -14.29 -0.38 -0.95
CA TYR A 116 -14.72 -0.08 0.42
C TYR A 116 -14.89 1.41 0.70
N LEU A 117 -14.75 2.27 -0.33
CA LEU A 117 -15.09 3.68 -0.23
C LEU A 117 -16.57 3.85 0.11
N ASN A 118 -16.87 4.75 1.05
CA ASN A 118 -18.22 5.06 1.51
C ASN A 118 -19.00 3.89 2.16
N THR A 119 -18.33 2.83 2.56
CA THR A 119 -18.93 1.66 3.25
C THR A 119 -18.81 1.75 4.77
N GLY A 120 -18.12 2.75 5.31
CA GLY A 120 -17.84 2.86 6.74
C GLY A 120 -16.64 2.04 7.21
N THR A 121 -15.82 1.53 6.28
CA THR A 121 -14.60 0.76 6.59
C THR A 121 -13.44 1.67 6.97
N TYR A 122 -13.37 2.86 6.39
CA TYR A 122 -12.28 3.82 6.60
C TYR A 122 -12.73 5.03 7.42
N ALA A 123 -11.85 5.49 8.31
CA ALA A 123 -11.99 6.79 8.97
C ALA A 123 -11.28 7.86 8.11
N PRO A 124 -12.00 8.88 7.60
CA PRO A 124 -11.38 9.93 6.81
C PRO A 124 -10.28 10.64 7.61
N TYR A 125 -9.09 10.78 7.00
CA TYR A 125 -8.00 11.53 7.61
C TYR A 125 -7.12 12.20 6.56
N LYS A 126 -7.10 13.53 6.57
CA LYS A 126 -6.33 14.35 5.65
C LYS A 126 -4.98 14.72 6.27
N VAL A 127 -3.90 14.10 5.79
CA VAL A 127 -2.55 14.36 6.27
C VAL A 127 -2.07 15.78 5.91
N ARG A 128 -1.12 16.33 6.66
CA ARG A 128 -0.58 17.69 6.44
C ARG A 128 0.07 17.86 5.07
N THR A 129 0.61 16.79 4.51
CA THR A 129 1.23 16.77 3.18
C THR A 129 0.26 16.64 2.02
N TRP A 130 -1.05 16.50 2.27
CA TRP A 130 -2.09 16.21 1.29
C TRP A 130 -1.98 16.99 -0.02
N ASN A 131 -1.77 18.30 0.07
CA ASN A 131 -1.73 19.17 -1.11
C ASN A 131 -0.46 18.97 -1.97
N TYR A 132 0.52 18.27 -1.46
CA TYR A 132 1.78 17.95 -2.14
C TYR A 132 1.80 16.53 -2.69
N LEU A 133 0.88 15.66 -2.26
CA LEU A 133 0.78 14.28 -2.73
C LEU A 133 0.24 14.25 -4.15
N GLN A 134 0.87 13.44 -5.00
CA GLN A 134 0.38 13.23 -6.36
C GLN A 134 -0.89 12.37 -6.35
N GLY A 135 -1.93 12.86 -7.00
CA GLY A 135 -3.15 12.08 -7.24
C GLY A 135 -4.10 11.93 -6.05
N ALA A 136 -3.74 12.38 -4.83
CA ALA A 136 -4.55 12.14 -3.63
C ALA A 136 -6.00 12.63 -3.79
N SER A 137 -6.18 13.88 -4.21
CA SER A 137 -7.52 14.46 -4.39
C SER A 137 -8.30 13.89 -5.59
N LYS A 138 -7.60 13.25 -6.54
CA LYS A 138 -8.22 12.60 -7.70
C LYS A 138 -8.69 11.19 -7.39
N VAL A 139 -8.01 10.50 -6.49
CA VAL A 139 -8.35 9.13 -6.07
C VAL A 139 -9.52 9.16 -5.10
N ASP A 140 -9.42 9.94 -4.05
CA ASP A 140 -10.49 10.13 -3.05
C ASP A 140 -10.40 11.52 -2.40
N PRO A 141 -11.20 12.49 -2.82
CA PRO A 141 -11.18 13.84 -2.25
C PRO A 141 -11.60 13.89 -0.78
N THR A 142 -12.26 12.85 -0.27
CA THR A 142 -12.72 12.76 1.13
C THR A 142 -11.66 12.27 2.09
N ALA A 143 -10.51 11.84 1.58
CA ALA A 143 -9.39 11.30 2.35
C ALA A 143 -9.73 10.07 3.22
N GLN A 144 -10.65 9.22 2.76
CA GLN A 144 -10.85 7.89 3.33
C GLN A 144 -9.67 6.96 3.00
N ILE A 145 -9.10 7.10 1.78
CA ILE A 145 -7.85 6.49 1.38
C ILE A 145 -6.89 7.58 0.86
N THR A 146 -5.60 7.36 1.07
CA THR A 146 -4.56 8.30 0.63
C THR A 146 -3.49 7.54 -0.15
N PRO A 147 -3.27 7.85 -1.45
CA PRO A 147 -2.21 7.18 -2.20
C PRO A 147 -0.85 7.47 -1.57
N ASN A 148 -0.11 6.42 -1.27
CA ASN A 148 1.14 6.50 -0.53
C ASN A 148 2.36 6.32 -1.45
N TYR A 149 2.44 5.23 -2.19
CA TYR A 149 3.51 4.96 -3.13
C TYR A 149 3.01 4.18 -4.35
N SER A 150 3.85 4.12 -5.36
CA SER A 150 3.60 3.38 -6.59
C SER A 150 4.85 2.65 -7.05
N GLY A 151 4.67 1.72 -7.96
CA GLY A 151 5.74 1.02 -8.65
C GLY A 151 5.28 0.51 -10.00
N THR A 152 6.19 -0.14 -10.70
CA THR A 152 5.90 -0.85 -11.96
C THR A 152 5.92 -2.34 -11.69
N MET A 153 4.98 -3.08 -12.29
CA MET A 153 4.97 -4.53 -12.23
C MET A 153 6.18 -5.12 -12.94
N THR A 154 6.72 -6.20 -12.41
CA THR A 154 7.87 -6.92 -13.00
C THR A 154 7.75 -8.43 -12.80
N ILE A 155 8.57 -9.17 -13.52
CA ILE A 155 8.84 -10.60 -13.30
C ILE A 155 10.20 -10.69 -12.64
N GLY A 156 10.24 -11.05 -11.36
CA GLY A 156 11.47 -11.39 -10.65
C GLY A 156 11.79 -12.85 -10.83
N TYR A 157 13.08 -13.20 -10.93
CA TYR A 157 13.48 -14.59 -11.12
C TYR A 157 14.90 -14.90 -10.65
N SER A 158 15.11 -16.14 -10.25
CA SER A 158 16.44 -16.66 -9.86
C SER A 158 17.40 -16.60 -11.05
N GLY A 159 18.58 -16.00 -10.84
CA GLY A 159 19.63 -15.93 -11.86
C GLY A 159 20.13 -17.30 -12.32
N ALA A 160 19.95 -18.36 -11.52
CA ALA A 160 20.27 -19.73 -11.89
C ALA A 160 19.43 -20.27 -13.08
N LEU A 161 18.28 -19.66 -13.36
CA LEU A 161 17.41 -20.02 -14.50
C LEU A 161 17.85 -19.40 -15.84
N GLY A 162 18.96 -18.65 -15.83
CA GLY A 162 19.48 -17.98 -17.01
C GLY A 162 18.92 -16.57 -17.18
N THR A 163 18.54 -16.22 -18.42
CA THR A 163 17.99 -14.89 -18.76
C THR A 163 16.61 -15.03 -19.37
N ILE A 164 15.67 -14.20 -18.94
CA ILE A 164 14.34 -14.03 -19.52
C ILE A 164 14.35 -12.71 -20.28
N THR A 165 13.99 -12.73 -21.58
CA THR A 165 14.00 -11.57 -22.46
C THR A 165 12.63 -11.30 -23.11
N LYS A 166 11.76 -12.30 -23.12
CA LYS A 166 10.40 -12.24 -23.65
C LYS A 166 9.46 -13.15 -22.86
N LEU A 167 8.16 -12.92 -22.95
CA LEU A 167 7.16 -13.75 -22.25
C LEU A 167 7.18 -15.20 -22.64
N ASP A 168 7.42 -15.50 -23.94
CA ASP A 168 7.46 -16.88 -24.45
C ASP A 168 8.59 -17.71 -23.82
N ASP A 169 9.65 -17.08 -23.33
CA ASP A 169 10.71 -17.79 -22.60
C ASP A 169 10.15 -18.54 -21.38
N LEU A 170 9.05 -18.03 -20.78
CA LEU A 170 8.39 -18.65 -19.61
C LEU A 170 7.68 -19.97 -19.95
N LEU A 171 7.48 -20.28 -21.25
CA LEU A 171 6.90 -21.56 -21.70
C LEU A 171 7.95 -22.69 -21.81
N ASP A 172 9.24 -22.37 -21.67
CA ASP A 172 10.32 -23.37 -21.70
C ASP A 172 10.13 -24.40 -20.57
N PRO A 173 10.29 -25.71 -20.84
CA PRO A 173 10.19 -26.78 -19.84
C PRO A 173 11.08 -26.60 -18.59
N LYS A 174 12.18 -25.84 -18.68
CA LYS A 174 13.02 -25.52 -17.51
C LYS A 174 12.27 -24.78 -16.40
N PHE A 175 11.13 -24.14 -16.71
CA PHE A 175 10.28 -23.42 -15.76
C PHE A 175 9.18 -24.30 -15.13
N LYS A 176 9.14 -25.60 -15.42
CA LYS A 176 8.12 -26.52 -14.87
C LYS A 176 8.04 -26.41 -13.34
N GLY A 177 6.84 -26.09 -12.83
CA GLY A 177 6.58 -25.96 -11.40
C GLY A 177 7.24 -24.74 -10.73
N LYS A 178 7.53 -23.64 -11.47
CA LYS A 178 8.39 -22.56 -10.96
C LYS A 178 7.81 -21.16 -11.02
N ILE A 179 6.72 -20.93 -11.73
CA ILE A 179 6.17 -19.59 -11.96
C ILE A 179 4.97 -19.36 -11.04
N ALA A 180 5.06 -18.34 -10.22
CA ALA A 180 4.00 -17.92 -9.30
C ALA A 180 3.55 -16.48 -9.60
N LEU A 181 2.28 -16.22 -9.33
CA LEU A 181 1.69 -14.87 -9.29
C LEU A 181 1.47 -14.48 -7.82
N ASN A 182 1.69 -13.23 -7.45
CA ASN A 182 1.53 -12.79 -6.06
C ASN A 182 0.05 -12.69 -5.65
N GLY A 183 -0.53 -13.84 -5.34
CA GLY A 183 -1.90 -14.02 -4.88
C GLY A 183 -2.92 -14.33 -5.97
N ASP A 184 -4.19 -14.39 -5.55
CA ASP A 184 -5.34 -14.54 -6.44
C ASP A 184 -5.74 -13.16 -6.99
N PRO A 185 -5.90 -12.97 -8.32
CA PRO A 185 -6.28 -11.68 -8.89
C PRO A 185 -7.66 -11.17 -8.45
N LEU A 186 -8.51 -12.00 -7.86
CA LEU A 186 -9.78 -11.59 -7.28
C LEU A 186 -9.61 -10.91 -5.92
N GLY A 187 -8.61 -11.28 -5.14
CA GLY A 187 -8.30 -10.75 -3.79
C GLY A 187 -7.05 -9.90 -3.72
N SER A 188 -6.03 -10.18 -4.55
CA SER A 188 -4.75 -9.48 -4.55
C SER A 188 -4.71 -8.38 -5.61
N SER A 189 -4.33 -7.15 -5.19
CA SER A 189 -4.05 -6.06 -6.12
C SER A 189 -2.76 -6.28 -6.91
N ALA A 190 -1.75 -6.89 -6.31
CA ALA A 190 -0.50 -7.25 -6.98
C ALA A 190 -0.76 -8.25 -8.12
N ALA A 191 -1.53 -9.33 -7.83
CA ALA A 191 -1.89 -10.30 -8.85
C ALA A 191 -2.71 -9.68 -9.99
N MET A 192 -3.70 -8.83 -9.69
CA MET A 192 -4.48 -8.12 -10.71
C MET A 192 -3.59 -7.25 -11.61
N ASN A 193 -2.67 -6.49 -11.03
CA ASN A 193 -1.73 -5.68 -11.81
C ASN A 193 -0.73 -6.54 -12.61
N GLY A 194 -0.36 -7.72 -12.10
CA GLY A 194 0.40 -8.73 -12.84
C GLY A 194 -0.34 -9.24 -14.08
N ILE A 195 -1.64 -9.51 -13.96
CA ILE A 195 -2.51 -9.85 -15.12
C ILE A 195 -2.48 -8.71 -16.15
N TYR A 196 -2.64 -7.45 -15.71
CA TYR A 196 -2.58 -6.30 -16.62
C TYR A 196 -1.22 -6.16 -17.30
N MET A 197 -0.12 -6.35 -16.59
CA MET A 197 1.22 -6.29 -17.17
C MET A 197 1.41 -7.33 -18.28
N ILE A 198 1.07 -8.58 -18.00
CA ILE A 198 1.15 -9.66 -18.99
C ILE A 198 0.24 -9.35 -20.19
N ASN A 199 -0.99 -8.87 -19.94
CA ASN A 199 -1.94 -8.52 -20.97
C ASN A 199 -1.43 -7.41 -21.90
N LYS A 200 -0.88 -6.34 -21.34
CA LYS A 200 -0.28 -5.22 -22.10
C LYS A 200 0.93 -5.67 -22.91
N ALA A 201 1.78 -6.53 -22.34
CA ALA A 201 2.93 -7.10 -23.05
C ALA A 201 2.54 -7.96 -24.25
N LEU A 202 1.34 -8.55 -24.24
CA LEU A 202 0.75 -9.30 -25.34
C LEU A 202 -0.07 -8.42 -26.30
N GLY A 203 0.03 -7.09 -26.18
CA GLY A 203 -0.73 -6.14 -27.00
C GLY A 203 -2.22 -6.07 -26.65
N GLY A 204 -2.58 -6.37 -25.40
CA GLY A 204 -3.93 -6.18 -24.85
C GLY A 204 -4.12 -4.78 -24.25
N THR A 205 -5.33 -4.52 -23.71
CA THR A 205 -5.72 -3.26 -23.09
C THR A 205 -6.11 -3.47 -21.64
N PHE A 206 -6.45 -2.41 -20.90
CA PHE A 206 -7.02 -2.54 -19.55
C PHE A 206 -8.51 -2.95 -19.56
N ASP A 207 -9.18 -2.85 -20.70
CA ASP A 207 -10.61 -3.17 -20.83
C ASP A 207 -10.86 -4.66 -21.10
N ASP A 208 -9.87 -5.36 -21.64
CA ASP A 208 -9.93 -6.79 -21.94
C ASP A 208 -8.64 -7.50 -21.53
N VAL A 209 -8.73 -8.40 -20.55
CA VAL A 209 -7.60 -9.17 -20.00
C VAL A 209 -7.52 -10.60 -20.53
N SER A 210 -8.29 -10.94 -21.56
CA SER A 210 -8.39 -12.28 -22.12
C SER A 210 -7.07 -12.85 -22.63
N LYS A 211 -6.19 -12.00 -23.19
CA LYS A 211 -4.85 -12.42 -23.65
C LYS A 211 -3.97 -12.91 -22.50
N ALA A 212 -4.01 -12.22 -21.36
CA ALA A 212 -3.28 -12.66 -20.16
C ALA A 212 -3.83 -14.00 -19.65
N VAL A 213 -5.15 -14.14 -19.55
CA VAL A 213 -5.78 -15.41 -19.11
C VAL A 213 -5.38 -16.56 -20.03
N ALA A 214 -5.41 -16.35 -21.35
CA ALA A 214 -4.96 -17.35 -22.31
C ALA A 214 -3.47 -17.70 -22.15
N PHE A 215 -2.62 -16.73 -21.83
CA PHE A 215 -1.21 -16.96 -21.56
C PHE A 215 -0.99 -17.75 -20.27
N PHE A 216 -1.67 -17.40 -19.19
CA PHE A 216 -1.60 -18.19 -17.94
C PHE A 216 -2.12 -19.61 -18.12
N LYS A 217 -3.15 -19.80 -18.98
CA LYS A 217 -3.58 -21.15 -19.36
C LYS A 217 -2.46 -21.94 -20.05
N LYS A 218 -1.74 -21.33 -21.00
CA LYS A 218 -0.57 -21.98 -21.65
C LYS A 218 0.51 -22.34 -20.63
N LEU A 219 0.82 -21.45 -19.67
CA LEU A 219 1.76 -21.72 -18.59
C LEU A 219 1.29 -22.88 -17.70
N LYS A 220 -0.01 -22.97 -17.42
CA LYS A 220 -0.59 -24.07 -16.65
C LYS A 220 -0.55 -25.39 -17.40
N ASP A 221 -0.95 -25.38 -18.68
CA ASP A 221 -0.92 -26.57 -19.54
C ASP A 221 0.50 -27.11 -19.72
N ALA A 222 1.54 -26.24 -19.78
CA ALA A 222 2.95 -26.61 -19.78
C ALA A 222 3.44 -27.11 -18.41
N GLY A 223 2.62 -26.97 -17.36
CA GLY A 223 2.99 -27.31 -15.98
C GLY A 223 3.94 -26.29 -15.33
N ASN A 224 4.14 -25.12 -15.93
CA ASN A 224 5.09 -24.10 -15.47
C ASN A 224 4.50 -23.21 -14.37
N PHE A 225 3.20 -22.90 -14.43
CA PHE A 225 2.49 -22.09 -13.44
C PHE A 225 2.04 -22.94 -12.24
N ILE A 226 2.28 -22.39 -11.05
CA ILE A 226 1.88 -22.99 -9.76
C ILE A 226 1.02 -22.00 -8.96
N ASN A 227 -0.01 -22.53 -8.31
CA ASN A 227 -0.87 -21.78 -7.38
C ASN A 227 -0.24 -21.79 -5.97
N VAL A 228 0.92 -21.13 -5.83
CA VAL A 228 1.61 -20.95 -4.55
C VAL A 228 1.78 -19.47 -4.33
N ASN A 229 1.34 -18.96 -3.19
CA ASN A 229 1.58 -17.55 -2.84
C ASN A 229 3.09 -17.36 -2.58
N PRO A 230 3.80 -16.51 -3.36
CA PRO A 230 5.22 -16.29 -3.16
C PRO A 230 5.47 -15.51 -1.87
N THR A 231 6.38 -16.02 -1.06
CA THR A 231 6.88 -15.39 0.17
C THR A 231 8.39 -15.35 0.12
N GLN A 232 9.02 -14.62 1.03
CA GLN A 232 10.47 -14.64 1.16
C GLN A 232 11.01 -16.07 1.34
N ALA A 233 10.33 -16.91 2.13
CA ALA A 233 10.71 -18.28 2.37
C ALA A 233 10.61 -19.16 1.11
N THR A 234 9.51 -19.06 0.35
CA THR A 234 9.34 -19.83 -0.89
C THR A 234 10.31 -19.41 -1.99
N ILE A 235 10.67 -18.13 -2.05
CA ILE A 235 11.68 -17.59 -2.96
C ILE A 235 13.07 -18.09 -2.55
N ALA A 236 13.43 -17.96 -1.29
CA ALA A 236 14.75 -18.36 -0.77
C ALA A 236 14.98 -19.86 -0.88
N SER A 237 13.96 -20.69 -0.64
CA SER A 237 14.02 -22.15 -0.81
C SER A 237 14.07 -22.59 -2.27
N GLY A 238 13.62 -21.73 -3.21
CA GLY A 238 13.50 -22.06 -4.63
C GLY A 238 12.19 -22.76 -4.99
N GLN A 239 11.17 -22.70 -4.14
CA GLN A 239 9.82 -23.18 -4.44
C GLN A 239 9.13 -22.26 -5.45
N THR A 240 9.30 -20.93 -5.32
CA THR A 240 8.79 -19.93 -6.26
C THR A 240 9.93 -19.10 -6.86
N PRO A 241 10.78 -19.71 -7.72
CA PRO A 241 11.97 -19.05 -8.24
C PRO A 241 11.69 -18.09 -9.40
N VAL A 242 10.43 -17.95 -9.81
CA VAL A 242 9.93 -16.92 -10.75
C VAL A 242 8.64 -16.35 -10.19
N VAL A 243 8.60 -15.03 -9.97
CA VAL A 243 7.49 -14.35 -9.34
C VAL A 243 7.06 -13.14 -10.15
N ILE A 244 5.77 -13.05 -10.47
CA ILE A 244 5.15 -11.88 -11.08
C ILE A 244 4.62 -10.99 -9.97
N ASP A 245 5.23 -9.80 -9.79
CA ASP A 245 4.94 -8.90 -8.67
C ASP A 245 5.40 -7.46 -8.91
N ASN A 246 5.20 -6.58 -7.94
CA ASN A 246 5.66 -5.20 -7.97
C ASN A 246 7.19 -5.10 -7.98
N GLY A 247 7.74 -4.20 -8.78
CA GLY A 247 9.19 -4.02 -8.94
C GLY A 247 9.90 -3.62 -7.64
N TYR A 248 9.25 -2.84 -6.77
CA TYR A 248 9.83 -2.48 -5.47
C TYR A 248 9.93 -3.69 -4.52
N LEU A 249 8.99 -4.65 -4.61
CA LEU A 249 9.09 -5.92 -3.87
C LEU A 249 10.25 -6.75 -4.42
N GLN A 250 10.37 -6.83 -5.73
CA GLN A 250 11.49 -7.52 -6.38
C GLN A 250 12.85 -6.89 -6.02
N ALA A 251 12.90 -5.55 -5.87
CA ALA A 251 14.11 -4.86 -5.39
C ALA A 251 14.47 -5.26 -3.96
N GLY A 252 13.48 -5.50 -3.10
CA GLY A 252 13.67 -6.08 -1.77
C GLY A 252 14.23 -7.50 -1.85
N VAL A 253 13.64 -8.34 -2.70
CA VAL A 253 14.10 -9.72 -2.92
C VAL A 253 15.54 -9.75 -3.44
N VAL A 254 15.96 -8.83 -4.33
CA VAL A 254 17.37 -8.73 -4.78
C VAL A 254 18.32 -8.60 -3.58
N LYS A 255 17.97 -7.71 -2.63
CA LYS A 255 18.80 -7.49 -1.43
C LYS A 255 18.83 -8.74 -0.53
N GLU A 256 17.68 -9.37 -0.29
CA GLU A 256 17.58 -10.56 0.58
C GLU A 256 18.31 -11.77 -0.03
N MET A 257 18.16 -12.00 -1.33
CA MET A 257 18.83 -13.09 -2.02
C MET A 257 20.34 -12.91 -2.04
N ALA A 258 20.84 -11.67 -2.16
CA ALA A 258 22.27 -11.37 -2.09
C ALA A 258 22.88 -11.74 -0.73
N LYS A 259 22.14 -11.58 0.38
CA LYS A 259 22.61 -11.98 1.73
C LYS A 259 22.92 -13.48 1.84
N ILE A 260 22.28 -14.32 1.03
CA ILE A 260 22.48 -15.77 0.99
C ILE A 260 23.27 -16.23 -0.25
N GLY A 261 23.98 -15.29 -0.90
CA GLY A 261 24.85 -15.58 -2.05
C GLY A 261 24.11 -15.96 -3.34
N LYS A 262 22.80 -15.66 -3.44
CA LYS A 262 21.98 -15.96 -4.62
C LYS A 262 21.72 -14.68 -5.43
N VAL A 263 21.61 -14.83 -6.75
CA VAL A 263 21.30 -13.74 -7.68
C VAL A 263 19.80 -13.76 -7.99
N TRP A 264 19.14 -12.60 -7.85
CA TRP A 264 17.78 -12.36 -8.30
C TRP A 264 17.80 -11.33 -9.42
N LYS A 265 17.11 -11.61 -10.51
CA LYS A 265 17.01 -10.76 -11.70
C LYS A 265 15.58 -10.28 -11.89
N MET A 266 15.40 -9.20 -12.66
CA MET A 266 14.10 -8.64 -12.97
C MET A 266 13.95 -8.45 -14.48
N TYR A 267 12.72 -8.71 -14.97
CA TYR A 267 12.30 -8.46 -16.35
C TYR A 267 10.94 -7.76 -16.35
N THR A 268 10.84 -6.61 -17.04
CA THR A 268 9.62 -5.80 -17.13
C THR A 268 9.11 -5.82 -18.57
N PRO A 269 8.16 -6.71 -18.91
CA PRO A 269 7.68 -6.87 -20.29
C PRO A 269 6.81 -5.71 -20.77
N ALA A 270 6.11 -5.02 -19.84
CA ALA A 270 5.30 -3.84 -20.13
C ALA A 270 5.27 -2.91 -18.91
N SER A 271 5.16 -1.60 -19.15
CA SER A 271 5.06 -0.60 -18.09
C SER A 271 3.62 -0.50 -17.58
N VAL A 272 3.29 -1.23 -16.53
CA VAL A 272 2.01 -1.16 -15.83
C VAL A 272 2.27 -0.76 -14.38
N GLY A 273 1.62 0.33 -13.96
CA GLY A 273 1.75 0.87 -12.62
C GLY A 273 0.86 0.15 -11.62
N SER A 274 1.32 0.15 -10.38
CA SER A 274 0.50 -0.19 -9.23
C SER A 274 0.60 0.95 -8.21
N THR A 275 -0.53 1.34 -7.64
CA THR A 275 -0.58 2.36 -6.59
C THR A 275 -1.19 1.74 -5.35
N TYR A 276 -0.50 1.88 -4.23
CA TYR A 276 -1.00 1.52 -2.92
C TYR A 276 -1.55 2.75 -2.20
N ASN A 277 -2.39 2.51 -1.22
CA ASN A 277 -3.10 3.55 -0.49
C ASN A 277 -3.10 3.22 0.99
N SER A 278 -2.68 4.17 1.79
CA SER A 278 -2.85 4.09 3.23
C SER A 278 -4.24 4.54 3.64
N ALA A 279 -4.81 3.89 4.64
CA ALA A 279 -6.08 4.29 5.24
C ALA A 279 -6.06 4.04 6.75
N VAL A 280 -6.85 4.83 7.49
CA VAL A 280 -7.14 4.57 8.90
C VAL A 280 -8.36 3.68 8.98
N SER A 281 -8.31 2.60 9.75
CA SER A 281 -9.48 1.77 10.02
C SER A 281 -10.53 2.57 10.79
N ALA A 282 -11.80 2.47 10.38
CA ALA A 282 -12.91 3.05 11.12
C ALA A 282 -13.09 2.41 12.50
N TRP A 283 -12.48 1.25 12.70
CA TRP A 283 -12.54 0.45 13.93
C TRP A 283 -11.20 0.36 14.66
N ALA A 284 -10.31 1.31 14.37
CA ALA A 284 -8.97 1.38 14.95
C ALA A 284 -9.05 1.45 16.49
N PRO A 285 -8.48 0.48 17.24
CA PRO A 285 -8.41 0.54 18.69
C PRO A 285 -7.45 1.62 19.19
N HIS A 286 -6.49 2.06 18.38
CA HIS A 286 -5.50 3.08 18.68
C HIS A 286 -5.58 4.25 17.67
N PRO A 287 -6.68 5.05 17.71
CA PRO A 287 -7.00 6.00 16.65
C PRO A 287 -6.02 7.18 16.53
N ALA A 288 -5.33 7.57 17.59
CA ALA A 288 -4.30 8.60 17.53
C ALA A 288 -3.00 8.05 16.93
N CYS A 289 -2.58 6.83 17.29
CA CYS A 289 -1.43 6.16 16.70
C CYS A 289 -1.65 5.88 15.20
N ALA A 290 -2.84 5.47 14.81
CA ALA A 290 -3.20 5.28 13.40
C ALA A 290 -2.98 6.57 12.58
N ARG A 291 -3.45 7.71 13.09
CA ARG A 291 -3.29 9.01 12.41
C ARG A 291 -1.85 9.52 12.42
N LEU A 292 -1.13 9.26 13.51
CA LEU A 292 0.29 9.59 13.60
C LEU A 292 1.12 8.75 12.62
N TRP A 293 0.75 7.47 12.42
CA TRP A 293 1.34 6.62 11.37
C TRP A 293 1.12 7.18 9.98
N MET A 294 -0.11 7.65 9.68
CA MET A 294 -0.39 8.33 8.40
C MET A 294 0.49 9.58 8.21
N GLU A 295 0.66 10.41 9.24
CA GLU A 295 1.52 11.61 9.18
C GLU A 295 3.00 11.26 9.01
N TYR A 296 3.45 10.15 9.61
CA TYR A 296 4.83 9.68 9.53
C TYR A 296 5.13 9.11 8.16
N THR A 297 4.32 8.16 7.69
CA THR A 297 4.55 7.44 6.44
C THR A 297 4.37 8.33 5.21
N LEU A 298 3.33 9.17 5.20
CA LEU A 298 3.03 10.11 4.12
C LEU A 298 3.76 11.47 4.26
N GLY A 299 4.60 11.60 5.29
CA GLY A 299 5.52 12.73 5.46
C GLY A 299 6.83 12.56 4.71
N GLU A 300 7.72 13.56 4.80
CA GLU A 300 9.01 13.55 4.09
C GLU A 300 9.90 12.35 4.49
N VAL A 301 9.89 11.98 5.78
CA VAL A 301 10.70 10.86 6.29
C VAL A 301 10.23 9.54 5.71
N GLY A 302 8.94 9.22 5.83
CA GLY A 302 8.38 7.98 5.31
C GLY A 302 8.49 7.88 3.79
N ALA A 303 8.23 8.98 3.10
CA ALA A 303 8.39 9.03 1.65
C ALA A 303 9.84 8.73 1.20
N ASP A 304 10.83 9.25 1.92
CA ASP A 304 12.24 8.95 1.62
C ASP A 304 12.60 7.50 1.91
N VAL A 305 12.06 6.90 3.00
CA VAL A 305 12.24 5.49 3.34
C VAL A 305 11.65 4.58 2.25
N TRP A 306 10.44 4.85 1.75
CA TRP A 306 9.87 4.09 0.63
C TRP A 306 10.72 4.19 -0.63
N ALA A 307 11.22 5.40 -0.96
CA ALA A 307 12.08 5.61 -2.12
C ALA A 307 13.38 4.80 -2.02
N GLN A 308 13.99 4.71 -0.85
CA GLN A 308 15.16 3.86 -0.60
C GLN A 308 14.84 2.37 -0.78
N GLY A 309 13.58 1.97 -0.55
CA GLY A 309 13.04 0.63 -0.78
C GLY A 309 12.68 0.32 -2.23
N GLY A 310 12.86 1.28 -3.15
CA GLY A 310 12.54 1.10 -4.58
C GLY A 310 11.11 1.47 -4.97
N ALA A 311 10.27 1.88 -4.04
CA ALA A 311 8.92 2.37 -4.32
C ALA A 311 8.93 3.88 -4.59
N THR A 312 8.12 4.36 -5.52
CA THR A 312 8.01 5.79 -5.82
C THR A 312 6.91 6.41 -4.96
N PRO A 313 7.24 7.19 -3.91
CA PRO A 313 6.24 7.79 -3.05
C PRO A 313 5.46 8.89 -3.77
N THR A 314 4.18 9.06 -3.45
CA THR A 314 3.35 10.12 -4.03
C THR A 314 3.83 11.52 -3.66
N LEU A 315 4.65 11.65 -2.62
CA LEU A 315 5.33 12.88 -2.22
C LEU A 315 6.63 13.15 -3.00
N TRP A 316 7.06 12.27 -3.93
CA TRP A 316 8.38 12.32 -4.57
C TRP A 316 8.70 13.64 -5.27
N VAL A 317 7.76 14.19 -6.03
CA VAL A 317 7.93 15.47 -6.71
C VAL A 317 8.19 16.61 -5.72
N HIS A 318 7.51 16.59 -4.58
CA HIS A 318 7.73 17.57 -3.50
C HIS A 318 9.13 17.42 -2.91
N LEU A 319 9.56 16.19 -2.58
CA LEU A 319 10.91 15.93 -2.05
C LEU A 319 12.01 16.42 -3.00
N LEU A 320 11.86 16.19 -4.30
CA LEU A 320 12.82 16.67 -5.30
C LEU A 320 12.84 18.20 -5.39
N LYS A 321 11.67 18.86 -5.39
CA LYS A 321 11.57 20.35 -5.45
C LYS A 321 12.17 21.01 -4.23
N THR A 322 11.95 20.43 -3.05
CA THR A 322 12.42 20.97 -1.76
C THR A 322 13.83 20.51 -1.41
N LYS A 323 14.47 19.68 -2.26
CA LYS A 323 15.79 19.09 -2.03
C LYS A 323 15.87 18.26 -0.73
N ARG A 324 14.75 17.59 -0.39
CA ARG A 324 14.61 16.74 0.81
C ARG A 324 14.80 15.26 0.51
N ALA A 325 14.85 14.86 -0.77
CA ALA A 325 15.19 13.51 -1.16
C ALA A 325 16.63 13.20 -0.81
N SER A 326 16.87 12.08 -0.11
CA SER A 326 18.23 11.63 0.22
C SER A 326 18.98 11.13 -1.02
N ALA A 327 20.30 11.09 -0.94
CA ALA A 327 21.14 10.51 -1.99
C ALA A 327 20.82 9.03 -2.21
N ALA A 328 20.52 8.28 -1.14
CA ALA A 328 20.14 6.86 -1.21
C ALA A 328 18.80 6.66 -1.94
N ALA A 329 17.78 7.48 -1.65
CA ALA A 329 16.50 7.46 -2.35
C ALA A 329 16.66 7.78 -3.84
N ILE A 330 17.44 8.81 -4.17
CA ILE A 330 17.74 9.18 -5.57
C ILE A 330 18.50 8.05 -6.28
N ALA A 331 19.45 7.42 -5.62
CA ALA A 331 20.19 6.29 -6.19
C ALA A 331 19.27 5.08 -6.45
N SER A 332 18.27 4.85 -5.59
CA SER A 332 17.35 3.71 -5.71
C SER A 332 16.34 3.87 -6.85
N ILE A 333 15.64 5.01 -6.93
CA ILE A 333 14.51 5.19 -7.88
C ILE A 333 14.75 6.30 -8.93
N GLY A 334 15.88 6.97 -8.87
CA GLY A 334 16.20 8.07 -9.79
C GLY A 334 15.36 9.33 -9.55
N LYS A 335 15.45 10.28 -10.48
CA LYS A 335 14.69 11.54 -10.44
C LYS A 335 13.47 11.55 -11.37
N SER A 336 13.05 10.40 -11.86
CA SER A 336 11.91 10.31 -12.77
C SER A 336 10.62 10.74 -12.05
N LYS A 337 9.74 11.41 -12.78
CA LYS A 337 8.41 11.84 -12.35
C LYS A 337 7.31 11.04 -13.07
N ILE A 338 7.70 10.07 -13.87
CA ILE A 338 6.77 9.29 -14.70
C ILE A 338 6.18 8.19 -13.81
N VAL A 339 4.87 8.23 -13.65
CA VAL A 339 4.10 7.13 -13.07
C VAL A 339 3.65 6.24 -14.23
N ALA A 340 3.85 4.94 -14.11
CA ALA A 340 3.38 3.98 -15.11
C ALA A 340 1.84 4.00 -15.22
N GLU A 341 1.34 3.68 -16.41
CA GLU A 341 -0.10 3.62 -16.66
C GLU A 341 -0.76 2.54 -15.80
N ALA A 342 -1.93 2.83 -15.25
CA ALA A 342 -2.68 1.92 -14.39
C ALA A 342 -4.15 1.85 -14.82
N ALA A 343 -4.79 0.70 -14.57
CA ALA A 343 -6.22 0.54 -14.81
C ALA A 343 -7.04 1.44 -13.88
N THR A 344 -8.15 1.95 -14.40
CA THR A 344 -9.16 2.66 -13.61
C THR A 344 -9.94 1.69 -12.71
N ALA A 345 -10.66 2.22 -11.73
CA ALA A 345 -11.54 1.42 -10.87
C ALA A 345 -12.61 0.66 -11.66
N ALA A 346 -13.19 1.31 -12.70
CA ALA A 346 -14.19 0.68 -13.58
C ALA A 346 -13.60 -0.48 -14.39
N GLN A 347 -12.40 -0.30 -14.98
CA GLN A 347 -11.69 -1.36 -15.70
C GLN A 347 -11.34 -2.52 -14.76
N THR A 348 -10.89 -2.22 -13.55
CA THR A 348 -10.58 -3.25 -12.55
C THR A 348 -11.83 -4.03 -12.15
N ALA A 349 -12.97 -3.38 -11.96
CA ALA A 349 -14.23 -4.04 -11.63
C ALA A 349 -14.69 -4.97 -12.77
N ALA A 350 -14.62 -4.50 -14.02
CA ALA A 350 -14.96 -5.30 -15.21
C ALA A 350 -14.01 -6.50 -15.36
N ALA A 351 -12.71 -6.31 -15.25
CA ALA A 351 -11.73 -7.39 -15.31
C ALA A 351 -11.96 -8.45 -14.21
N ARG A 352 -12.27 -8.05 -12.97
CA ARG A 352 -12.61 -8.99 -11.90
C ARG A 352 -13.90 -9.76 -12.16
N ALA A 353 -14.92 -9.11 -12.73
CA ALA A 353 -16.15 -9.80 -13.12
C ALA A 353 -15.86 -10.91 -14.14
N TYR A 354 -15.04 -10.64 -15.13
CA TYR A 354 -14.59 -11.63 -16.12
C TYR A 354 -13.74 -12.73 -15.46
N LEU A 355 -12.79 -12.38 -14.62
CA LEU A 355 -11.87 -13.32 -13.98
C LEU A 355 -12.55 -14.30 -13.00
N LYS A 356 -13.73 -13.98 -12.46
CA LYS A 356 -14.46 -14.90 -11.56
C LYS A 356 -14.67 -16.28 -12.18
N THR A 357 -14.90 -16.35 -13.47
CA THR A 357 -15.10 -17.61 -14.21
C THR A 357 -13.88 -18.00 -15.06
N ALA A 358 -13.25 -17.02 -15.70
CA ALA A 358 -12.16 -17.27 -16.65
C ALA A 358 -10.86 -17.71 -15.94
N TRP A 359 -10.57 -17.16 -14.76
CA TRP A 359 -9.34 -17.49 -14.03
C TRP A 359 -9.32 -18.92 -13.50
N PRO A 360 -10.31 -19.40 -12.74
CA PRO A 360 -10.36 -20.81 -12.33
C PRO A 360 -10.37 -21.80 -13.50
N ALA A 361 -11.05 -21.45 -14.59
CA ALA A 361 -11.07 -22.28 -15.81
C ALA A 361 -9.67 -22.37 -16.48
N ALA A 362 -8.85 -21.33 -16.38
CA ALA A 362 -7.52 -21.30 -17.00
C ALA A 362 -6.44 -21.99 -16.15
N VAL A 363 -6.43 -21.76 -14.84
CA VAL A 363 -5.31 -22.16 -13.95
C VAL A 363 -5.71 -23.14 -12.84
N GLY A 364 -7.01 -23.45 -12.70
CA GLY A 364 -7.58 -24.24 -11.60
C GLY A 364 -7.86 -23.36 -10.37
N THR A 365 -8.61 -23.90 -9.42
CA THR A 365 -8.85 -23.32 -8.10
C THR A 365 -7.68 -23.63 -7.16
N ASN A 366 -7.40 -22.74 -6.20
CA ASN A 366 -6.49 -23.02 -5.10
C ASN A 366 -7.13 -24.00 -4.10
#